data_f7aadbb7ac8a9cfb9353b8958986a625
#
_entry.id   f7aadbb7ac8a9cfb9353b8958986a625
#
_cell.length_a   1.000
_cell.length_b   1.000
_cell.length_c   1.000
_cell.angle_alpha   90.00
_cell.angle_beta   90.00
_cell.angle_gamma   90.00
#
_symmetry.space_group_name_H-M   'P 1'
#
loop_
_entity.id
_entity.type
_entity.pdbx_description
1 polymer ?
#
loop_
_entity_poly.entity_id
_entity_poly.type
_entity_poly.pdbx_seq_one_letter_code
_entity_poly.pdbx_strand_id
1 'polypeptide(L)'
;MAEILTAAEILLAEGRPHGKLCIAFTPDEEIGEGASLFDIPGFGADFAYTVDGGDVGGIEYENFNAAAATVTIHGFSVHPGSAKDTMINASNVAMEFHGALPVMARPETTEGRQGFYHLCQMYGDVTTAKLGYILRDHDADKLQYKKDNLLHIADYLNGKYGPGTVEVEIKDSYRNMLEKIKPHFHLVENARKAIEKAGLTPEEVPVRGGTDGATLSWKGLPCPNLGTGGFNFHGVCECTTVERMDKATEILLNIVEIYSK
;
A
#
# COMPACT_ATOMS: atom_id res chain seq x y z
N MET A 1 -14.58 -6.00 12.08
CA MET A 1 -14.91 -7.21 12.91
C MET A 1 -16.40 -7.26 13.27
N ALA A 2 -16.98 -6.26 13.90
CA ALA A 2 -18.40 -6.24 14.27
C ALA A 2 -19.32 -6.55 13.08
N GLU A 3 -19.15 -5.87 11.96
CA GLU A 3 -19.92 -6.04 10.72
C GLU A 3 -19.92 -7.48 10.21
N ILE A 4 -18.76 -8.14 10.18
CA ILE A 4 -18.60 -9.53 9.74
C ILE A 4 -19.32 -10.48 10.69
N LEU A 5 -19.16 -10.29 11.99
CA LEU A 5 -19.79 -11.15 13.00
C LEU A 5 -21.31 -10.95 13.04
N THR A 6 -21.78 -9.70 12.91
CA THR A 6 -23.22 -9.41 12.81
C THR A 6 -23.84 -10.02 11.56
N ALA A 7 -23.17 -9.94 10.42
CA ALA A 7 -23.65 -10.59 9.18
C ALA A 7 -23.74 -12.12 9.36
N ALA A 8 -22.73 -12.75 9.98
CA ALA A 8 -22.77 -14.18 10.25
C ALA A 8 -23.90 -14.57 11.24
N GLU A 9 -24.12 -13.78 12.28
CA GLU A 9 -25.21 -13.99 13.22
C GLU A 9 -26.60 -13.93 12.55
N ILE A 10 -26.81 -12.92 11.70
CA ILE A 10 -28.06 -12.76 10.95
C ILE A 10 -28.28 -13.96 10.00
N LEU A 11 -27.26 -14.37 9.25
CA LEU A 11 -27.35 -15.53 8.34
C LEU A 11 -27.80 -16.79 9.07
N LEU A 12 -27.21 -17.05 10.24
CA LEU A 12 -27.54 -18.22 11.05
C LEU A 12 -28.93 -18.12 11.70
N ALA A 13 -29.30 -16.95 12.24
CA ALA A 13 -30.58 -16.74 12.91
C ALA A 13 -31.78 -16.83 11.95
N GLU A 14 -31.60 -16.32 10.73
CA GLU A 14 -32.66 -16.31 9.74
C GLU A 14 -32.65 -17.53 8.80
N GLY A 15 -31.63 -18.39 8.90
CA GLY A 15 -31.49 -19.58 8.06
C GLY A 15 -31.37 -19.22 6.57
N ARG A 16 -30.71 -18.11 6.24
CA ARG A 16 -30.53 -17.68 4.86
C ARG A 16 -29.65 -18.67 4.08
N PRO A 17 -29.95 -18.93 2.80
CA PRO A 17 -29.10 -19.78 1.97
C PRO A 17 -27.69 -19.18 1.85
N HIS A 18 -26.69 -20.00 2.04
CA HIS A 18 -25.28 -19.62 1.84
C HIS A 18 -24.42 -20.84 1.50
N GLY A 19 -23.33 -20.60 0.80
CA GLY A 19 -22.25 -21.59 0.63
C GLY A 19 -21.38 -21.71 1.87
N LYS A 20 -20.23 -22.33 1.73
CA LYS A 20 -19.22 -22.36 2.80
C LYS A 20 -18.67 -20.95 3.02
N LEU A 21 -18.83 -20.42 4.22
CA LEU A 21 -18.26 -19.16 4.65
C LEU A 21 -17.08 -19.41 5.58
N CYS A 22 -15.93 -18.84 5.24
CA CYS A 22 -14.73 -18.84 6.06
C CYS A 22 -14.50 -17.43 6.57
N ILE A 23 -14.30 -17.25 7.87
CA ILE A 23 -14.05 -15.97 8.51
C ILE A 23 -12.68 -16.04 9.20
N ALA A 24 -11.86 -15.03 8.99
CA ALA A 24 -10.58 -14.87 9.67
C ALA A 24 -10.35 -13.41 10.05
N PHE A 25 -9.55 -13.21 11.09
CA PHE A 25 -9.05 -11.92 11.52
C PHE A 25 -7.53 -12.00 11.63
N THR A 26 -6.85 -11.10 10.96
CA THR A 26 -5.39 -11.06 10.91
C THR A 26 -4.87 -10.07 11.96
N PRO A 27 -3.92 -10.46 12.83
CA PRO A 27 -3.21 -9.52 13.68
C PRO A 27 -2.11 -8.80 12.88
N ASP A 28 -1.59 -7.70 13.40
CA ASP A 28 -0.40 -6.99 12.87
C ASP A 28 -0.55 -6.45 11.42
N GLU A 29 -1.79 -6.16 10.98
CA GLU A 29 -2.04 -5.57 9.66
C GLU A 29 -1.35 -4.22 9.54
N GLU A 30 -1.42 -3.36 10.55
CA GLU A 30 -0.90 -1.99 10.59
C GLU A 30 0.63 -1.90 10.42
N ILE A 31 1.34 -3.00 10.63
CA ILE A 31 2.78 -3.09 10.36
C ILE A 31 3.10 -3.90 9.08
N GLY A 32 2.05 -4.27 8.31
CA GLY A 32 2.16 -4.98 7.02
C GLY A 32 2.42 -6.49 7.15
N GLU A 33 2.22 -7.09 8.32
CA GLU A 33 2.49 -8.51 8.57
C GLU A 33 1.21 -9.37 8.70
N GLY A 34 0.03 -8.74 8.63
CA GLY A 34 -1.25 -9.42 8.87
C GLY A 34 -1.45 -10.70 8.08
N ALA A 35 -1.23 -10.66 6.77
CA ALA A 35 -1.41 -11.81 5.88
C ALA A 35 -0.11 -12.60 5.61
N SER A 36 1.03 -12.24 6.20
CA SER A 36 2.34 -12.84 5.89
C SER A 36 2.37 -14.33 6.18
N LEU A 37 1.85 -14.75 7.33
CA LEU A 37 1.80 -16.13 7.79
C LEU A 37 0.44 -16.82 7.56
N PHE A 38 -0.49 -16.18 6.85
CA PHE A 38 -1.83 -16.71 6.64
C PHE A 38 -1.80 -18.03 5.87
N ASP A 39 -2.41 -19.08 6.44
CA ASP A 39 -2.52 -20.42 5.83
C ASP A 39 -3.72 -20.48 4.87
N ILE A 40 -3.50 -20.11 3.61
CA ILE A 40 -4.54 -20.13 2.57
C ILE A 40 -5.10 -21.53 2.32
N PRO A 41 -4.28 -22.59 2.18
CA PRO A 41 -4.80 -23.95 2.02
C PRO A 41 -5.66 -24.40 3.19
N GLY A 42 -5.25 -24.13 4.43
CA GLY A 42 -6.02 -24.44 5.63
C GLY A 42 -7.30 -23.64 5.76
N PHE A 43 -7.31 -22.39 5.30
CA PHE A 43 -8.49 -21.55 5.26
C PHE A 43 -9.54 -22.08 4.29
N GLY A 44 -9.10 -22.60 3.14
CA GLY A 44 -9.92 -23.39 2.21
C GLY A 44 -11.05 -22.61 1.57
N ALA A 45 -10.81 -21.36 1.21
CA ALA A 45 -11.69 -20.51 0.40
C ALA A 45 -11.10 -20.32 -1.01
N ASP A 46 -11.94 -20.20 -2.03
CA ASP A 46 -11.54 -20.01 -3.42
C ASP A 46 -11.23 -18.53 -3.71
N PHE A 47 -11.86 -17.64 -2.99
CA PHE A 47 -11.69 -16.18 -3.03
C PHE A 47 -12.15 -15.56 -1.71
N ALA A 48 -11.83 -14.31 -1.48
CA ALA A 48 -12.20 -13.60 -0.27
C ALA A 48 -12.51 -12.11 -0.54
N TYR A 49 -12.98 -11.42 0.48
CA TYR A 49 -13.02 -9.98 0.61
C TYR A 49 -12.41 -9.59 1.95
N THR A 50 -11.52 -8.63 1.98
CA THR A 50 -11.18 -7.93 3.22
C THR A 50 -12.23 -6.85 3.49
N VAL A 51 -12.54 -6.58 4.75
CA VAL A 51 -13.45 -5.52 5.19
C VAL A 51 -12.62 -4.55 6.01
N ASP A 52 -11.89 -3.71 5.30
CA ASP A 52 -10.83 -2.85 5.84
C ASP A 52 -10.62 -1.58 5.01
N GLY A 53 -11.52 -1.29 4.09
CA GLY A 53 -11.45 -0.13 3.22
C GLY A 53 -12.07 1.13 3.82
N GLY A 54 -12.06 2.19 3.03
CA GLY A 54 -12.54 3.52 3.39
C GLY A 54 -14.08 3.63 3.47
N ASP A 55 -14.67 4.43 2.60
CA ASP A 55 -16.12 4.69 2.61
C ASP A 55 -16.94 3.42 2.33
N VAL A 56 -18.11 3.29 2.96
CA VAL A 56 -18.95 2.09 2.94
C VAL A 56 -19.39 1.63 1.53
N GLY A 57 -19.41 2.51 0.54
CA GLY A 57 -19.64 2.17 -0.88
C GLY A 57 -18.37 1.85 -1.64
N GLY A 58 -17.22 1.86 -0.98
CA GLY A 58 -15.91 1.68 -1.60
C GLY A 58 -15.59 0.24 -1.97
N ILE A 59 -15.02 0.06 -3.16
CA ILE A 59 -14.43 -1.19 -3.64
C ILE A 59 -12.99 -0.89 -4.02
N GLU A 60 -12.05 -1.57 -3.38
CA GLU A 60 -10.63 -1.38 -3.60
C GLU A 60 -10.04 -2.68 -4.13
N TYR A 61 -9.63 -2.69 -5.37
CA TYR A 61 -9.07 -3.87 -6.06
C TYR A 61 -7.75 -3.56 -6.77
N GLU A 62 -7.25 -2.37 -6.55
CA GLU A 62 -5.90 -1.95 -6.94
C GLU A 62 -5.26 -1.09 -5.83
N ASN A 63 -3.97 -1.24 -5.66
CA ASN A 63 -3.17 -0.54 -4.68
C ASN A 63 -1.80 -0.18 -5.26
N PHE A 64 -1.00 0.58 -4.54
CA PHE A 64 0.36 0.85 -4.98
C PHE A 64 1.22 -0.43 -5.07
N ASN A 65 2.16 -0.44 -6.05
CA ASN A 65 3.40 -1.16 -5.91
C ASN A 65 4.34 -0.34 -5.04
N ALA A 66 5.15 -0.99 -4.22
CA ALA A 66 5.94 -0.34 -3.19
C ALA A 66 7.38 -0.85 -3.14
N ALA A 67 8.30 0.06 -2.92
CA ALA A 67 9.68 -0.24 -2.57
C ALA A 67 10.19 0.77 -1.53
N ALA A 68 11.18 0.36 -0.77
CA ALA A 68 11.99 1.23 0.09
C ALA A 68 13.38 1.36 -0.52
N ALA A 69 14.01 2.52 -0.36
CA ALA A 69 15.39 2.72 -0.76
C ALA A 69 16.18 3.43 0.35
N THR A 70 17.39 2.94 0.58
CA THR A 70 18.35 3.59 1.44
C THR A 70 19.52 4.08 0.59
N VAL A 71 19.81 5.37 0.65
CA VAL A 71 20.95 5.98 -0.02
C VAL A 71 21.97 6.30 1.06
N THR A 72 23.14 5.71 0.97
CA THR A 72 24.27 5.99 1.88
C THR A 72 25.32 6.77 1.11
N ILE A 73 25.78 7.88 1.70
CA ILE A 73 26.80 8.74 1.11
C ILE A 73 28.05 8.69 2.01
N HIS A 74 29.18 8.41 1.39
CA HIS A 74 30.50 8.38 2.03
C HIS A 74 31.28 9.63 1.65
N GLY A 75 31.53 10.49 2.62
CA GLY A 75 32.30 11.70 2.45
C GLY A 75 33.80 11.51 2.80
N PHE A 76 34.56 12.52 2.47
CA PHE A 76 35.99 12.63 2.86
C PHE A 76 36.22 13.95 3.57
N SER A 77 36.40 13.88 4.89
CA SER A 77 36.56 15.06 5.73
C SER A 77 38.02 15.48 5.83
N VAL A 78 38.30 16.77 5.69
CA VAL A 78 39.59 17.43 5.94
C VAL A 78 39.34 18.76 6.62
N HIS A 79 40.39 19.43 7.08
CA HIS A 79 40.26 20.76 7.69
C HIS A 79 39.62 21.75 6.69
N PRO A 80 38.54 22.48 7.04
CA PRO A 80 37.80 23.36 6.12
C PRO A 80 38.71 24.37 5.40
N GLY A 81 39.72 24.91 6.05
CA GLY A 81 40.67 25.86 5.44
C GLY A 81 41.55 25.25 4.34
N SER A 82 41.61 23.92 4.21
CA SER A 82 42.41 23.18 3.23
C SER A 82 41.54 22.26 2.38
N ALA A 83 40.21 22.49 2.34
CA ALA A 83 39.23 21.60 1.77
C ALA A 83 39.10 21.68 0.24
N LYS A 84 39.65 22.72 -0.39
CA LYS A 84 39.53 22.93 -1.84
C LYS A 84 40.08 21.72 -2.60
N ASP A 85 39.28 21.20 -3.51
CA ASP A 85 39.56 20.06 -4.41
C ASP A 85 39.92 18.75 -3.68
N THR A 86 39.59 18.66 -2.36
CA THR A 86 39.94 17.50 -1.51
C THR A 86 38.72 16.99 -0.71
N MET A 87 37.95 17.88 -0.06
CA MET A 87 36.81 17.48 0.77
C MET A 87 35.62 17.00 -0.07
N ILE A 88 35.08 15.89 0.35
CA ILE A 88 33.73 15.44 -0.10
C ILE A 88 32.81 15.52 1.12
N ASN A 89 31.95 16.53 1.17
CA ASN A 89 31.00 16.69 2.27
C ASN A 89 29.74 15.85 2.00
N ALA A 90 29.56 14.76 2.75
CA ALA A 90 28.47 13.82 2.55
C ALA A 90 27.07 14.49 2.67
N SER A 91 26.91 15.45 3.59
CA SER A 91 25.65 16.19 3.72
C SER A 91 25.33 17.02 2.47
N ASN A 92 26.34 17.65 1.84
CA ASN A 92 26.13 18.40 0.59
C ASN A 92 25.76 17.48 -0.56
N VAL A 93 26.43 16.31 -0.68
CA VAL A 93 26.10 15.30 -1.71
C VAL A 93 24.69 14.74 -1.49
N ALA A 94 24.26 14.54 -0.24
CA ALA A 94 22.90 14.09 0.08
C ALA A 94 21.84 15.11 -0.38
N MET A 95 22.08 16.40 -0.18
CA MET A 95 21.20 17.47 -0.68
C MET A 95 21.17 17.50 -2.22
N GLU A 96 22.32 17.30 -2.87
CA GLU A 96 22.41 17.23 -4.34
C GLU A 96 21.65 16.02 -4.87
N PHE A 97 21.81 14.84 -4.24
CA PHE A 97 21.04 13.64 -4.59
C PHE A 97 19.54 13.88 -4.51
N HIS A 98 19.06 14.41 -3.37
CA HIS A 98 17.65 14.70 -3.19
C HIS A 98 17.14 15.78 -4.16
N GLY A 99 17.96 16.80 -4.44
CA GLY A 99 17.64 17.88 -5.37
C GLY A 99 17.54 17.45 -6.84
N ALA A 100 18.13 16.30 -7.21
CA ALA A 100 18.02 15.72 -8.55
C ALA A 100 16.69 14.98 -8.79
N LEU A 101 15.91 14.69 -7.73
CA LEU A 101 14.61 14.04 -7.86
C LEU A 101 13.51 15.04 -8.30
N PRO A 102 12.50 14.58 -9.07
CA PRO A 102 11.40 15.45 -9.52
C PRO A 102 10.62 16.04 -8.34
N VAL A 103 10.61 17.37 -8.24
CA VAL A 103 9.94 18.10 -7.15
C VAL A 103 8.43 17.81 -7.08
N MET A 104 7.79 17.61 -8.25
CA MET A 104 6.35 17.34 -8.33
C MET A 104 5.99 15.85 -8.15
N ALA A 105 6.95 14.97 -7.88
CA ALA A 105 6.72 13.56 -7.60
C ALA A 105 6.91 13.25 -6.10
N ARG A 106 6.18 13.99 -5.25
CA ARG A 106 6.19 13.85 -3.79
C ARG A 106 4.77 13.57 -3.28
N PRO A 107 4.57 12.98 -2.10
CA PRO A 107 3.23 12.80 -1.53
C PRO A 107 2.40 14.08 -1.51
N GLU A 108 3.03 15.21 -1.18
CA GLU A 108 2.38 16.52 -1.05
C GLU A 108 1.90 17.11 -2.38
N THR A 109 2.33 16.55 -3.51
CA THR A 109 2.03 17.07 -4.85
C THR A 109 1.39 16.04 -5.77
N THR A 110 1.00 14.88 -5.24
CA THR A 110 0.44 13.76 -6.02
C THR A 110 -0.88 13.27 -5.46
N GLU A 111 -1.78 12.84 -6.33
CA GLU A 111 -3.09 12.32 -5.99
C GLU A 111 -3.49 11.11 -6.85
N GLY A 112 -4.58 10.45 -6.52
CA GLY A 112 -5.13 9.32 -7.28
C GLY A 112 -4.06 8.25 -7.52
N ARG A 113 -3.83 7.92 -8.80
CA ARG A 113 -2.85 6.90 -9.21
C ARG A 113 -1.43 7.43 -9.42
N GLN A 114 -1.18 8.71 -9.15
CA GLN A 114 0.15 9.30 -9.29
C GLN A 114 1.10 8.75 -8.23
N GLY A 115 2.24 8.22 -8.67
CA GLY A 115 3.28 7.71 -7.77
C GLY A 115 4.25 8.79 -7.31
N PHE A 116 5.07 8.46 -6.30
CA PHE A 116 5.96 9.44 -5.67
C PHE A 116 7.27 8.82 -5.16
N TYR A 117 8.23 9.72 -4.85
CA TYR A 117 9.39 9.51 -4.00
C TYR A 117 9.13 10.24 -2.68
N HIS A 118 9.09 9.54 -1.56
CA HIS A 118 8.91 10.16 -0.25
C HIS A 118 10.18 10.01 0.57
N LEU A 119 10.85 11.13 0.85
CA LEU A 119 11.97 11.18 1.79
C LEU A 119 11.44 11.09 3.21
N CYS A 120 11.60 9.93 3.85
CA CYS A 120 11.12 9.67 5.21
C CYS A 120 12.15 10.05 6.27
N GLN A 121 13.45 9.90 5.94
CA GLN A 121 14.52 10.12 6.88
C GLN A 121 15.73 10.74 6.17
N MET A 122 16.35 11.71 6.83
CA MET A 122 17.60 12.33 6.39
C MET A 122 18.44 12.67 7.62
N TYR A 123 19.64 12.13 7.69
CA TYR A 123 20.62 12.48 8.72
C TYR A 123 22.04 12.32 8.17
N GLY A 124 22.98 13.08 8.74
CA GLY A 124 24.36 12.99 8.32
C GLY A 124 25.22 14.12 8.80
N ASP A 125 26.52 13.98 8.52
CA ASP A 125 27.55 14.97 8.76
C ASP A 125 28.48 15.11 7.53
N VAL A 126 29.72 15.57 7.73
CA VAL A 126 30.71 15.73 6.66
C VAL A 126 31.19 14.38 6.13
N THR A 127 31.25 13.34 7.00
CA THR A 127 31.82 12.03 6.66
C THR A 127 30.82 11.02 6.15
N THR A 128 29.58 11.07 6.64
CA THR A 128 28.53 10.11 6.24
C THR A 128 27.17 10.76 6.26
N ALA A 129 26.35 10.49 5.25
CA ALA A 129 24.93 10.84 5.26
C ALA A 129 24.08 9.67 4.79
N LYS A 130 22.83 9.62 5.27
CA LYS A 130 21.84 8.62 4.85
C LYS A 130 20.52 9.29 4.54
N LEU A 131 19.89 8.83 3.44
CA LEU A 131 18.55 9.20 3.03
C LEU A 131 17.69 7.94 2.95
N GLY A 132 16.55 7.95 3.62
CA GLY A 132 15.56 6.87 3.56
C GLY A 132 14.37 7.29 2.70
N TYR A 133 14.07 6.53 1.66
CA TYR A 133 12.96 6.78 0.74
C TYR A 133 11.93 5.67 0.77
N ILE A 134 10.67 6.05 0.59
CA ILE A 134 9.57 5.17 0.16
C ILE A 134 9.23 5.54 -1.29
N LEU A 135 9.17 4.52 -2.15
CA LEU A 135 8.78 4.64 -3.56
C LEU A 135 7.42 3.99 -3.74
N ARG A 136 6.52 4.67 -4.42
CA ARG A 136 5.16 4.19 -4.70
C ARG A 136 4.76 4.50 -6.13
N ASP A 137 4.09 3.56 -6.78
CA ASP A 137 3.36 3.77 -8.04
C ASP A 137 2.33 2.65 -8.24
N HIS A 138 1.15 2.96 -8.81
CA HIS A 138 0.18 1.93 -9.21
C HIS A 138 0.68 1.12 -10.40
N ASP A 139 1.46 1.73 -11.26
CA ASP A 139 2.06 1.11 -12.42
C ASP A 139 3.45 0.52 -12.07
N ALA A 140 3.64 -0.77 -12.34
CA ALA A 140 4.87 -1.48 -12.01
C ALA A 140 6.09 -0.96 -12.80
N ASP A 141 5.88 -0.59 -14.08
CA ASP A 141 6.97 -0.07 -14.93
C ASP A 141 7.39 1.33 -14.46
N LYS A 142 6.43 2.15 -14.01
CA LYS A 142 6.74 3.45 -13.41
C LYS A 142 7.43 3.33 -12.05
N LEU A 143 7.09 2.31 -11.23
CA LEU A 143 7.86 2.04 -10.03
C LEU A 143 9.27 1.61 -10.38
N GLN A 144 9.45 0.74 -11.37
CA GLN A 144 10.79 0.34 -11.83
C GLN A 144 11.58 1.55 -12.32
N TYR A 145 10.97 2.42 -13.15
CA TYR A 145 11.60 3.68 -13.55
C TYR A 145 12.07 4.53 -12.35
N LYS A 146 11.26 4.60 -11.27
CA LYS A 146 11.66 5.32 -10.07
C LYS A 146 12.89 4.72 -9.38
N LYS A 147 12.97 3.38 -9.34
CA LYS A 147 14.15 2.68 -8.81
C LYS A 147 15.39 2.96 -9.65
N ASP A 148 15.26 2.83 -10.98
CA ASP A 148 16.36 3.06 -11.93
C ASP A 148 16.85 4.50 -11.86
N ASN A 149 15.94 5.46 -11.67
CA ASN A 149 16.30 6.87 -11.52
C ASN A 149 17.18 7.14 -10.30
N LEU A 150 16.92 6.47 -9.14
CA LEU A 150 17.81 6.58 -7.98
C LEU A 150 19.21 6.04 -8.28
N LEU A 151 19.30 4.92 -8.99
CA LEU A 151 20.57 4.33 -9.40
C LEU A 151 21.34 5.23 -10.38
N HIS A 152 20.64 5.83 -11.36
CA HIS A 152 21.26 6.76 -12.32
C HIS A 152 21.79 8.03 -11.63
N ILE A 153 21.07 8.56 -10.62
CA ILE A 153 21.55 9.70 -9.82
C ILE A 153 22.82 9.31 -9.05
N ALA A 154 22.84 8.11 -8.45
CA ALA A 154 24.02 7.60 -7.74
C ALA A 154 25.21 7.44 -8.69
N ASP A 155 25.01 6.87 -9.87
CA ASP A 155 26.07 6.73 -10.88
C ASP A 155 26.62 8.08 -11.33
N TYR A 156 25.75 9.06 -11.56
CA TYR A 156 26.17 10.42 -11.90
C TYR A 156 27.03 11.04 -10.80
N LEU A 157 26.58 10.94 -9.52
CA LEU A 157 27.32 11.50 -8.39
C LEU A 157 28.64 10.73 -8.11
N ASN A 158 28.65 9.42 -8.31
CA ASN A 158 29.90 8.62 -8.27
C ASN A 158 30.88 9.02 -9.37
N GLY A 159 30.39 9.37 -10.56
CA GLY A 159 31.23 9.95 -11.63
C GLY A 159 31.82 11.32 -11.27
N LYS A 160 31.07 12.12 -10.50
CA LYS A 160 31.46 13.47 -10.08
C LYS A 160 32.42 13.47 -8.88
N TYR A 161 32.15 12.65 -7.87
CA TYR A 161 32.84 12.69 -6.57
C TYR A 161 33.82 11.52 -6.36
N GLY A 162 33.76 10.51 -7.18
CA GLY A 162 34.56 9.29 -7.11
C GLY A 162 33.73 8.04 -6.82
N PRO A 163 34.19 6.88 -7.30
CA PRO A 163 33.49 5.60 -7.10
C PRO A 163 33.26 5.28 -5.63
N GLY A 164 32.05 4.80 -5.30
CA GLY A 164 31.69 4.41 -3.94
C GLY A 164 31.30 5.57 -3.01
N THR A 165 31.23 6.81 -3.54
CA THR A 165 30.74 7.95 -2.77
C THR A 165 29.25 7.80 -2.45
N VAL A 166 28.45 7.26 -3.38
CA VAL A 166 27.00 7.05 -3.20
C VAL A 166 26.66 5.60 -3.43
N GLU A 167 26.04 4.98 -2.43
CA GLU A 167 25.49 3.63 -2.49
C GLU A 167 23.98 3.65 -2.34
N VAL A 168 23.27 2.86 -3.14
CA VAL A 168 21.81 2.75 -3.10
C VAL A 168 21.41 1.30 -2.90
N GLU A 169 20.67 1.04 -1.82
CA GLU A 169 20.02 -0.25 -1.56
C GLU A 169 18.52 -0.10 -1.75
N ILE A 170 17.92 -0.97 -2.57
CA ILE A 170 16.47 -0.96 -2.85
C ILE A 170 15.88 -2.30 -2.47
N LYS A 171 14.74 -2.25 -1.74
CA LYS A 171 13.96 -3.44 -1.34
C LYS A 171 12.51 -3.27 -1.77
N ASP A 172 11.97 -4.24 -2.52
CA ASP A 172 10.55 -4.30 -2.82
C ASP A 172 9.77 -4.69 -1.55
N SER A 173 8.58 -4.09 -1.38
CA SER A 173 7.71 -4.35 -0.23
C SER A 173 6.47 -5.14 -0.65
N TYR A 174 5.52 -4.49 -1.30
CA TYR A 174 4.29 -5.12 -1.76
C TYR A 174 3.98 -4.73 -3.21
N ARG A 175 3.02 -5.43 -3.82
CA ARG A 175 2.63 -5.26 -5.22
C ARG A 175 1.16 -4.93 -5.35
N ASN A 176 0.80 -4.27 -6.45
CA ASN A 176 -0.58 -4.00 -6.81
C ASN A 176 -1.34 -5.33 -7.04
N MET A 177 -2.47 -5.50 -6.36
CA MET A 177 -3.29 -6.71 -6.48
C MET A 177 -4.10 -6.79 -7.78
N LEU A 178 -4.21 -5.71 -8.55
CA LEU A 178 -5.02 -5.63 -9.77
C LEU A 178 -4.75 -6.80 -10.74
N GLU A 179 -3.48 -7.18 -10.92
CA GLU A 179 -3.10 -8.29 -11.78
C GLU A 179 -3.74 -9.62 -11.35
N LYS A 180 -3.89 -9.82 -10.04
CA LYS A 180 -4.47 -11.02 -9.44
C LYS A 180 -6.00 -10.97 -9.39
N ILE A 181 -6.57 -9.78 -9.33
CA ILE A 181 -8.04 -9.60 -9.32
C ILE A 181 -8.63 -9.66 -10.74
N LYS A 182 -7.92 -9.16 -11.77
CA LYS A 182 -8.40 -9.18 -13.17
C LYS A 182 -8.98 -10.51 -13.64
N PRO A 183 -8.35 -11.69 -13.41
CA PRO A 183 -8.92 -12.98 -13.80
C PRO A 183 -10.19 -13.34 -13.02
N HIS A 184 -10.44 -12.71 -11.88
CA HIS A 184 -11.55 -12.95 -10.97
C HIS A 184 -12.44 -11.70 -10.84
N PHE A 185 -12.62 -10.96 -11.94
CA PHE A 185 -13.30 -9.64 -11.91
C PHE A 185 -14.76 -9.71 -11.47
N HIS A 186 -15.37 -10.90 -11.51
CA HIS A 186 -16.69 -11.16 -10.92
C HIS A 186 -16.80 -10.77 -9.44
N LEU A 187 -15.66 -10.77 -8.69
CA LEU A 187 -15.62 -10.31 -7.31
C LEU A 187 -15.98 -8.81 -7.23
N VAL A 188 -15.38 -7.99 -8.09
CA VAL A 188 -15.68 -6.56 -8.17
C VAL A 188 -17.12 -6.32 -8.65
N GLU A 189 -17.57 -7.05 -9.67
CA GLU A 189 -18.94 -6.93 -10.20
C GLU A 189 -20.01 -7.33 -9.17
N ASN A 190 -19.77 -8.38 -8.40
CA ASN A 190 -20.67 -8.81 -7.35
C ASN A 190 -20.68 -7.85 -6.15
N ALA A 191 -19.52 -7.28 -5.79
CA ALA A 191 -19.46 -6.21 -4.80
C ALA A 191 -20.26 -4.98 -5.23
N ARG A 192 -20.15 -4.53 -6.51
CA ARG A 192 -20.99 -3.44 -7.06
C ARG A 192 -22.48 -3.72 -6.88
N LYS A 193 -22.94 -4.90 -7.32
CA LYS A 193 -24.35 -5.31 -7.19
C LYS A 193 -24.82 -5.33 -5.73
N ALA A 194 -23.97 -5.79 -4.82
CA ALA A 194 -24.28 -5.84 -3.39
C ALA A 194 -24.42 -4.45 -2.77
N ILE A 195 -23.55 -3.51 -3.17
CA ILE A 195 -23.59 -2.11 -2.74
C ILE A 195 -24.82 -1.40 -3.30
N GLU A 196 -25.10 -1.56 -4.60
CA GLU A 196 -26.32 -1.03 -5.25
C GLU A 196 -27.60 -1.54 -4.57
N LYS A 197 -27.62 -2.84 -4.23
CA LYS A 197 -28.76 -3.46 -3.52
C LYS A 197 -28.94 -2.91 -2.11
N ALA A 198 -27.87 -2.47 -1.44
CA ALA A 198 -27.91 -1.76 -0.16
C ALA A 198 -28.32 -0.28 -0.30
N GLY A 199 -28.64 0.18 -1.52
CA GLY A 199 -29.08 1.56 -1.79
C GLY A 199 -27.94 2.58 -1.84
N LEU A 200 -26.70 2.14 -2.05
CA LEU A 200 -25.52 2.99 -2.17
C LEU A 200 -25.00 3.00 -3.62
N THR A 201 -24.19 4.00 -3.94
CA THR A 201 -23.46 4.06 -5.21
C THR A 201 -22.09 3.43 -5.02
N PRO A 202 -21.71 2.40 -5.82
CA PRO A 202 -20.39 1.82 -5.75
C PRO A 202 -19.32 2.82 -6.20
N GLU A 203 -18.24 2.91 -5.43
CA GLU A 203 -17.07 3.73 -5.75
C GLU A 203 -15.82 2.86 -5.85
N GLU A 204 -15.12 2.95 -6.97
CA GLU A 204 -13.85 2.25 -7.18
C GLU A 204 -12.69 3.15 -6.77
N VAL A 205 -12.04 2.80 -5.68
CA VAL A 205 -11.00 3.62 -5.07
C VAL A 205 -9.63 2.96 -5.24
N PRO A 206 -8.68 3.62 -5.92
CA PRO A 206 -7.29 3.15 -5.95
C PRO A 206 -6.61 3.44 -4.61
N VAL A 207 -6.19 2.39 -3.91
CA VAL A 207 -5.55 2.51 -2.60
C VAL A 207 -4.13 3.07 -2.73
N ARG A 208 -3.83 4.14 -2.01
CA ARG A 208 -2.48 4.74 -1.98
C ARG A 208 -1.58 4.13 -0.90
N GLY A 209 -1.77 2.86 -0.60
CA GLY A 209 -1.07 2.08 0.42
C GLY A 209 -0.99 0.60 0.05
N GLY A 210 -0.71 -0.24 1.04
CA GLY A 210 -0.85 -1.69 1.01
C GLY A 210 -2.12 -2.11 1.74
N THR A 211 -2.53 -3.36 1.57
CA THR A 211 -3.62 -4.00 2.32
C THR A 211 -3.33 -5.50 2.45
N ASP A 212 -3.90 -6.16 3.44
CA ASP A 212 -3.86 -7.63 3.54
C ASP A 212 -4.46 -8.30 2.30
N GLY A 213 -5.49 -7.70 1.70
CA GLY A 213 -6.09 -8.20 0.46
C GLY A 213 -5.09 -8.29 -0.70
N ALA A 214 -4.15 -7.34 -0.79
CA ALA A 214 -3.07 -7.40 -1.79
C ALA A 214 -2.12 -8.57 -1.52
N THR A 215 -1.70 -8.76 -0.28
CA THR A 215 -0.82 -9.87 0.13
C THR A 215 -1.50 -11.22 -0.11
N LEU A 216 -2.76 -11.38 0.29
CA LEU A 216 -3.55 -12.59 0.07
C LEU A 216 -3.72 -12.88 -1.43
N SER A 217 -4.00 -11.86 -2.24
CA SER A 217 -4.14 -12.01 -3.70
C SER A 217 -2.86 -12.53 -4.35
N TRP A 218 -1.70 -12.02 -3.95
CA TRP A 218 -0.41 -12.50 -4.44
C TRP A 218 -0.03 -13.90 -3.92
N LYS A 219 -0.55 -14.30 -2.76
CA LYS A 219 -0.41 -15.67 -2.21
C LYS A 219 -1.39 -16.68 -2.85
N GLY A 220 -2.29 -16.24 -3.73
CA GLY A 220 -3.20 -17.09 -4.50
C GLY A 220 -4.66 -17.11 -4.02
N LEU A 221 -5.04 -16.23 -3.10
CA LEU A 221 -6.43 -15.99 -2.70
C LEU A 221 -6.88 -14.61 -3.20
N PRO A 222 -7.55 -14.50 -4.37
CA PRO A 222 -8.05 -13.22 -4.87
C PRO A 222 -8.94 -12.53 -3.84
N CYS A 223 -8.57 -11.33 -3.41
CA CYS A 223 -9.17 -10.69 -2.24
C CYS A 223 -9.23 -9.17 -2.42
N PRO A 224 -10.26 -8.61 -3.12
CA PRO A 224 -10.50 -7.17 -3.10
C PRO A 224 -10.96 -6.71 -1.73
N ASN A 225 -10.82 -5.41 -1.45
CA ASN A 225 -11.15 -4.79 -0.19
C ASN A 225 -12.51 -4.05 -0.29
N LEU A 226 -13.30 -4.09 0.77
CA LEU A 226 -14.58 -3.41 0.92
C LEU A 226 -14.49 -2.33 2.00
N GLY A 227 -15.17 -1.21 1.77
CA GLY A 227 -15.21 -0.13 2.71
C GLY A 227 -15.97 -0.47 4.00
N THR A 228 -15.41 -0.04 5.13
CA THR A 228 -16.01 -0.15 6.47
C THR A 228 -16.88 1.06 6.85
N GLY A 229 -16.76 2.17 6.10
CA GLY A 229 -17.40 3.44 6.43
C GLY A 229 -16.73 4.21 7.57
N GLY A 230 -15.46 3.92 7.87
CA GLY A 230 -14.65 4.67 8.81
C GLY A 230 -14.21 6.04 8.29
N PHE A 231 -13.74 6.88 9.21
CA PHE A 231 -13.22 8.23 8.94
C PHE A 231 -11.96 8.49 9.73
N ASN A 232 -11.12 9.38 9.21
CA ASN A 232 -9.92 9.89 9.89
C ASN A 232 -8.96 8.78 10.33
N PHE A 233 -8.81 7.76 9.51
CA PHE A 233 -7.93 6.61 9.77
C PHE A 233 -6.56 7.05 10.25
N HIS A 234 -6.00 6.32 11.23
CA HIS A 234 -4.72 6.59 11.89
C HIS A 234 -4.66 7.92 12.64
N GLY A 235 -5.78 8.61 12.78
CA GLY A 235 -5.87 9.89 13.47
C GLY A 235 -6.49 9.77 14.87
N VAL A 236 -6.25 10.76 15.72
CA VAL A 236 -6.85 10.84 17.07
C VAL A 236 -8.38 11.00 17.06
N CYS A 237 -8.95 11.35 15.91
CA CYS A 237 -10.39 11.50 15.69
C CYS A 237 -10.94 10.39 14.78
N GLU A 238 -10.27 9.25 14.72
CA GLU A 238 -10.77 8.10 13.97
C GLU A 238 -12.12 7.64 14.52
N CYS A 239 -13.09 7.46 13.63
CA CYS A 239 -14.45 7.09 14.03
C CYS A 239 -15.21 6.45 12.87
N THR A 240 -16.31 5.78 13.20
CA THR A 240 -17.36 5.36 12.27
C THR A 240 -18.73 5.63 12.90
N THR A 241 -19.82 5.44 12.15
CA THR A 241 -21.18 5.55 12.67
C THR A 241 -21.90 4.20 12.61
N VAL A 242 -22.89 4.01 13.49
CA VAL A 242 -23.69 2.78 13.51
C VAL A 242 -24.37 2.56 12.16
N GLU A 243 -24.90 3.62 11.55
CA GLU A 243 -25.60 3.54 10.24
C GLU A 243 -24.68 3.07 9.12
N ARG A 244 -23.39 3.43 9.16
CA ARG A 244 -22.41 2.95 8.17
C ARG A 244 -22.03 1.50 8.44
N MET A 245 -21.86 1.11 9.69
CA MET A 245 -21.62 -0.29 10.08
C MET A 245 -22.80 -1.19 9.67
N ASP A 246 -24.04 -0.72 9.87
CA ASP A 246 -25.25 -1.42 9.42
C ASP A 246 -25.26 -1.59 7.89
N LYS A 247 -24.87 -0.56 7.15
CA LYS A 247 -24.76 -0.64 5.68
C LYS A 247 -23.66 -1.59 5.22
N ALA A 248 -22.49 -1.59 5.87
CA ALA A 248 -21.44 -2.55 5.58
C ALA A 248 -21.91 -4.00 5.85
N THR A 249 -22.63 -4.22 6.95
CA THR A 249 -23.27 -5.51 7.27
C THR A 249 -24.28 -5.92 6.17
N GLU A 250 -25.13 -5.00 5.71
CA GLU A 250 -26.10 -5.25 4.63
C GLU A 250 -25.41 -5.62 3.32
N ILE A 251 -24.28 -4.96 2.98
CA ILE A 251 -23.47 -5.28 1.81
C ILE A 251 -22.92 -6.71 1.91
N LEU A 252 -22.38 -7.10 3.05
CA LEU A 252 -21.87 -8.46 3.27
C LEU A 252 -22.96 -9.52 3.11
N LEU A 253 -24.16 -9.28 3.65
CA LEU A 253 -25.31 -10.16 3.48
C LEU A 253 -25.73 -10.27 2.00
N ASN A 254 -25.71 -9.16 1.26
CA ASN A 254 -26.01 -9.14 -0.16
C ASN A 254 -24.97 -9.90 -0.98
N ILE A 255 -23.67 -9.80 -0.65
CA ILE A 255 -22.61 -10.59 -1.28
C ILE A 255 -22.88 -12.09 -1.07
N VAL A 256 -23.15 -12.51 0.16
CA VAL A 256 -23.46 -13.93 0.45
C VAL A 256 -24.65 -14.42 -0.34
N GLU A 257 -25.73 -13.63 -0.43
CA GLU A 257 -26.92 -13.98 -1.22
C GLU A 257 -26.62 -14.11 -2.72
N ILE A 258 -25.76 -13.23 -3.28
CA ILE A 258 -25.36 -13.32 -4.69
C ILE A 258 -24.63 -14.62 -4.97
N TYR A 259 -23.75 -15.08 -4.06
CA TYR A 259 -23.01 -16.33 -4.22
C TYR A 259 -23.77 -17.59 -3.79
N SER A 260 -24.96 -17.46 -3.22
CA SER A 260 -25.82 -18.61 -2.84
C SER A 260 -26.69 -19.13 -3.99
N LYS A 261 -26.70 -18.44 -5.12
CA LYS A 261 -27.49 -18.75 -6.34
C LYS A 261 -26.59 -19.47 -7.35
#